data_221e76e3d19d06a12a4b088bf66c593b
#
_entry.id   221e76e3d19d06a12a4b088bf66c593b
#
_cell.length_a   1.000
_cell.length_b   1.000
_cell.length_c   1.000
_cell.angle_alpha   90.00
_cell.angle_beta   90.00
_cell.angle_gamma   90.00
#
_symmetry.space_group_name_H-M   'P 1'
#
loop_
_entity.id
_entity.type
_entity.pdbx_description
1 polymer ?
#
loop_
_entity_poly.entity_id
_entity_poly.type
_entity_poly.pdbx_seq_one_letter_code
_entity_poly.pdbx_strand_id
1 'polypeptide(L)'
;MATRLCNMAVGSTVKIKVDGTLMDFIIVQQGNPDSTIYDSSCDGTWLLMQDIYENRAWHSSNTNDYANSAIYSYLNSTFFDLIDVDIHKDIKQVKLPYRKDSGTSTTITSGSNGLSAKIFLLSATEISFSFTIYMPSGEGTELAYFKGCADSGSDSKRVAHLNGSTALWWLRSPRCDTSSYALCVNSDGSWSNNSCASSLGIRPALILPSTLLVSDDGIVFGNRATEVTSDAGASGAELGEKNAPFAVGYTVTDKNGDLMTVTEKLDGEVKAVKTDVGGTVVKVQTALNDEGAVPAWDTYPAKYEFFMPLTAKKAGLLLRSLEFRVKGYVPGTMRTVLRKYDSTTALVDKFIDIIRGYNDVALDMGDFALEKGVEYQLYFAASNNFYPPSVTTGWVVENDYVDIATGSAYYDDDTTLIFSGTMGIVDTHTAAGMDNVTTDTLTVDWLNEKEGYAQVLNGAHTLTLTVSDGISSVDWTATFTKNITVTRVSLTAPLTADDIITVAALTMEGSFPKDMSLTVELTNNALDETPVWETVTDIQSGESRAFVHHSFANTTAARGFAFNFRVTAARGESGVGGNITMIGGVIG
;
A
#
# COMPACT_ATOMS: atom_id res chain seq x y z
N MET A 1 18.07 -4.02 2.28
CA MET A 1 16.73 -3.46 2.02
C MET A 1 15.71 -4.33 2.73
N ALA A 2 14.75 -3.74 3.44
CA ALA A 2 13.72 -4.54 4.09
C ALA A 2 12.84 -5.22 3.02
N THR A 3 12.56 -6.49 3.24
CA THR A 3 11.72 -7.31 2.37
C THR A 3 10.47 -7.70 3.14
N ARG A 4 9.30 -7.71 2.50
CA ARG A 4 8.08 -8.21 3.16
C ARG A 4 8.18 -9.73 3.36
N LEU A 5 7.64 -10.22 4.48
CA LEU A 5 7.61 -11.67 4.78
C LEU A 5 6.98 -12.48 3.64
N CYS A 6 5.93 -11.96 2.96
CA CYS A 6 5.31 -12.65 1.82
C CYS A 6 6.25 -12.83 0.61
N ASN A 7 7.30 -12.02 0.49
CA ASN A 7 8.25 -12.09 -0.61
C ASN A 7 9.42 -13.03 -0.31
N MET A 8 9.49 -13.58 0.90
CA MET A 8 10.51 -14.52 1.28
C MET A 8 10.10 -15.96 0.95
N ALA A 9 11.02 -16.73 0.44
CA ALA A 9 10.76 -18.12 0.08
C ALA A 9 10.53 -18.99 1.32
N VAL A 10 9.70 -20.01 1.19
CA VAL A 10 9.59 -21.08 2.18
C VAL A 10 10.95 -21.78 2.33
N GLY A 11 11.39 -21.98 3.58
CA GLY A 11 12.72 -22.48 3.93
C GLY A 11 13.74 -21.37 4.23
N SER A 12 13.43 -20.10 3.93
CA SER A 12 14.28 -18.98 4.37
C SER A 12 14.22 -18.80 5.88
N THR A 13 15.30 -18.27 6.45
CA THR A 13 15.42 -17.98 7.88
C THR A 13 15.22 -16.49 8.14
N VAL A 14 14.46 -16.18 9.17
CA VAL A 14 14.30 -14.83 9.74
C VAL A 14 14.63 -14.85 11.21
N LYS A 15 14.85 -13.67 11.80
CA LYS A 15 15.23 -13.53 13.21
C LYS A 15 14.15 -12.79 13.98
N ILE A 16 13.78 -13.34 15.13
CA ILE A 16 12.91 -12.69 16.12
C ILE A 16 13.66 -12.64 17.44
N LYS A 17 13.55 -11.54 18.15
CA LYS A 17 14.17 -11.38 19.46
C LYS A 17 13.31 -12.06 20.52
N VAL A 18 13.89 -13.04 21.21
CA VAL A 18 13.28 -13.79 22.32
C VAL A 18 14.20 -13.69 23.52
N ASP A 19 13.69 -13.25 24.66
CA ASP A 19 14.47 -12.99 25.88
C ASP A 19 15.75 -12.16 25.61
N GLY A 20 15.59 -11.09 24.82
CA GLY A 20 16.68 -10.19 24.44
C GLY A 20 17.67 -10.74 23.42
N THR A 21 17.55 -12.00 22.99
CA THR A 21 18.48 -12.67 22.06
C THR A 21 17.79 -12.89 20.71
N LEU A 22 18.49 -12.61 19.61
CA LEU A 22 18.01 -12.91 18.26
C LEU A 22 18.03 -14.42 18.01
N MET A 23 16.85 -15.01 17.80
CA MET A 23 16.64 -16.41 17.49
C MET A 23 16.21 -16.60 16.05
N ASP A 24 16.72 -17.62 15.40
CA ASP A 24 16.40 -17.96 14.02
C ASP A 24 15.06 -18.71 13.94
N PHE A 25 14.22 -18.29 12.98
CA PHE A 25 12.95 -18.92 12.64
C PHE A 25 12.92 -19.25 11.16
N ILE A 26 12.46 -20.45 10.81
CA ILE A 26 12.30 -20.89 9.43
C ILE A 26 10.89 -20.55 8.97
N ILE A 27 10.74 -20.00 7.78
CA ILE A 27 9.46 -19.85 7.09
C ILE A 27 9.01 -21.24 6.62
N VAL A 28 7.98 -21.79 7.25
CA VAL A 28 7.51 -23.16 6.93
C VAL A 28 6.29 -23.18 6.02
N GLN A 29 5.55 -22.06 5.95
CA GLN A 29 4.38 -21.92 5.09
C GLN A 29 4.09 -20.44 4.80
N GLN A 30 3.61 -20.14 3.60
CA GLN A 30 3.01 -18.87 3.21
C GLN A 30 1.50 -19.06 2.99
N GLY A 31 0.70 -18.14 3.54
CA GLY A 31 -0.76 -18.20 3.44
C GLY A 31 -1.41 -19.29 4.31
N ASN A 32 -2.72 -19.46 4.16
CA ASN A 32 -3.48 -20.54 4.81
C ASN A 32 -3.17 -21.87 4.11
N PRO A 33 -2.65 -22.89 4.83
CA PRO A 33 -2.25 -24.16 4.20
C PRO A 33 -3.41 -24.92 3.54
N ASP A 34 -4.61 -24.86 4.15
CA ASP A 34 -5.83 -25.52 3.67
C ASP A 34 -7.06 -24.86 4.32
N SER A 35 -7.80 -24.06 3.56
CA SER A 35 -8.98 -23.34 4.05
C SER A 35 -10.16 -24.22 4.44
N THR A 36 -10.12 -25.52 4.15
CA THR A 36 -11.14 -26.49 4.58
C THR A 36 -10.89 -27.01 5.99
N ILE A 37 -9.66 -26.91 6.49
CA ILE A 37 -9.20 -27.41 7.79
C ILE A 37 -8.86 -26.28 8.74
N TYR A 38 -8.13 -25.26 8.24
CA TYR A 38 -7.69 -24.13 9.07
C TYR A 38 -8.68 -22.97 8.98
N ASP A 39 -8.87 -22.30 10.10
CA ASP A 39 -9.58 -21.02 10.15
C ASP A 39 -8.85 -19.95 9.31
N SER A 40 -9.59 -18.94 8.85
CA SER A 40 -9.01 -17.82 8.09
C SER A 40 -7.96 -17.02 8.88
N SER A 41 -7.99 -17.08 10.22
CA SER A 41 -6.95 -16.49 11.07
C SER A 41 -5.56 -17.07 10.82
N CYS A 42 -5.47 -18.28 10.26
CA CYS A 42 -4.20 -18.95 9.90
C CYS A 42 -3.57 -18.45 8.60
N ASP A 43 -4.22 -17.52 7.88
CA ASP A 43 -3.62 -16.86 6.74
C ASP A 43 -2.53 -15.88 7.17
N GLY A 44 -1.30 -16.12 6.71
CA GLY A 44 -0.10 -15.36 7.11
C GLY A 44 1.18 -16.13 6.83
N THR A 45 2.31 -15.62 7.31
CA THR A 45 3.59 -16.31 7.24
C THR A 45 3.81 -17.15 8.48
N TRP A 46 3.93 -18.46 8.31
CA TRP A 46 4.16 -19.40 9.39
C TRP A 46 5.65 -19.55 9.68
N LEU A 47 6.02 -19.30 10.90
CA LEU A 47 7.39 -19.34 11.39
C LEU A 47 7.55 -20.45 12.42
N LEU A 48 8.59 -21.25 12.26
CA LEU A 48 9.00 -22.28 13.21
C LEU A 48 10.39 -21.95 13.73
N MET A 49 10.57 -21.87 15.03
CA MET A 49 11.91 -21.68 15.60
C MET A 49 12.87 -22.73 15.02
N GLN A 50 14.04 -22.33 14.56
CA GLN A 50 14.95 -23.21 13.85
C GLN A 50 15.46 -24.32 14.74
N ASP A 51 15.83 -23.99 15.96
CA ASP A 51 16.34 -24.94 16.96
C ASP A 51 15.41 -25.01 18.19
N ILE A 52 15.72 -25.89 19.11
CA ILE A 52 14.98 -26.10 20.33
C ILE A 52 15.26 -24.95 21.30
N TYR A 53 14.23 -24.34 21.84
CA TYR A 53 14.37 -23.27 22.81
C TYR A 53 14.87 -23.79 24.16
N GLU A 54 14.14 -24.76 24.74
CA GLU A 54 14.46 -25.42 26.01
C GLU A 54 13.79 -26.78 26.12
N ASN A 55 14.15 -27.56 27.13
CA ASN A 55 13.45 -28.80 27.47
C ASN A 55 12.32 -28.53 28.46
N ARG A 56 11.13 -29.11 28.21
CA ARG A 56 9.95 -28.96 29.05
C ARG A 56 9.07 -30.20 28.99
N ALA A 57 8.40 -30.53 30.11
CA ALA A 57 7.36 -31.54 30.11
C ALA A 57 6.14 -31.07 29.34
N TRP A 58 5.56 -31.96 28.52
CA TRP A 58 4.36 -31.65 27.74
C TRP A 58 3.17 -31.38 28.68
N HIS A 59 3.00 -32.26 29.70
CA HIS A 59 2.03 -32.06 30.79
C HIS A 59 2.51 -32.71 32.09
N SER A 60 2.41 -32.01 33.22
CA SER A 60 2.87 -32.51 34.52
C SER A 60 2.06 -33.73 35.03
N SER A 61 0.79 -33.81 34.67
CA SER A 61 -0.11 -34.91 35.08
C SER A 61 -0.11 -36.14 34.17
N ASN A 62 0.86 -36.22 33.22
CA ASN A 62 0.97 -37.30 32.26
C ASN A 62 -0.31 -37.57 31.45
N THR A 63 -0.96 -36.49 31.00
CA THR A 63 -2.18 -36.50 30.19
C THR A 63 -1.93 -35.85 28.86
N ASN A 64 -2.42 -36.44 27.76
CA ASN A 64 -2.15 -35.98 26.40
C ASN A 64 -3.26 -35.07 25.84
N ASP A 65 -3.83 -34.22 26.64
CA ASP A 65 -4.76 -33.16 26.25
C ASP A 65 -3.95 -31.87 25.99
N TYR A 66 -3.70 -31.54 24.71
CA TYR A 66 -2.87 -30.40 24.34
C TYR A 66 -3.49 -29.08 24.80
N ALA A 67 -4.78 -28.89 24.61
CA ALA A 67 -5.47 -27.64 24.96
C ALA A 67 -5.38 -27.28 26.44
N ASN A 68 -5.28 -28.28 27.31
CA ASN A 68 -5.14 -28.14 28.76
C ASN A 68 -3.71 -28.46 29.25
N SER A 69 -2.75 -28.61 28.37
CA SER A 69 -1.39 -29.00 28.73
C SER A 69 -0.60 -27.83 29.35
N ALA A 70 0.38 -28.20 30.19
CA ALA A 70 1.31 -27.22 30.75
C ALA A 70 2.16 -26.53 29.68
N ILE A 71 2.51 -27.25 28.58
CA ILE A 71 3.30 -26.69 27.48
C ILE A 71 2.50 -25.65 26.67
N TYR A 72 1.21 -25.91 26.41
CA TYR A 72 0.34 -24.95 25.73
C TYR A 72 0.16 -23.68 26.58
N SER A 73 -0.11 -23.82 27.87
CA SER A 73 -0.22 -22.67 28.79
C SER A 73 1.08 -21.84 28.80
N TYR A 74 2.23 -22.52 28.91
CA TYR A 74 3.54 -21.87 28.92
C TYR A 74 3.80 -21.09 27.61
N LEU A 75 3.51 -21.69 26.45
CA LEU A 75 3.73 -21.06 25.15
C LEU A 75 2.89 -19.80 24.97
N ASN A 76 1.64 -19.80 25.46
CA ASN A 76 0.71 -18.67 25.31
C ASN A 76 0.70 -17.69 26.51
N SER A 77 1.64 -17.83 27.43
CA SER A 77 1.88 -16.90 28.53
C SER A 77 3.38 -16.56 28.63
N THR A 78 4.12 -17.32 29.41
CA THR A 78 5.53 -17.02 29.72
C THR A 78 6.41 -16.91 28.46
N PHE A 79 6.34 -17.86 27.51
CA PHE A 79 7.14 -17.80 26.30
C PHE A 79 6.70 -16.64 25.40
N PHE A 80 5.40 -16.40 25.26
CA PHE A 80 4.86 -15.26 24.52
C PHE A 80 5.43 -13.93 25.07
N ASP A 81 5.49 -13.78 26.40
CA ASP A 81 6.01 -12.57 27.04
C ASP A 81 7.54 -12.39 26.88
N LEU A 82 8.28 -13.44 26.51
CA LEU A 82 9.71 -13.35 26.18
C LEU A 82 9.97 -12.81 24.78
N ILE A 83 8.99 -12.87 23.88
CA ILE A 83 9.11 -12.31 22.53
C ILE A 83 9.14 -10.79 22.63
N ASP A 84 9.92 -10.13 21.78
CA ASP A 84 10.04 -8.67 21.76
C ASP A 84 8.66 -8.00 21.64
N VAL A 85 8.43 -6.99 22.47
CA VAL A 85 7.17 -6.24 22.55
C VAL A 85 6.75 -5.61 21.22
N ASP A 86 7.70 -5.25 20.37
CA ASP A 86 7.43 -4.69 19.05
C ASP A 86 6.73 -5.68 18.11
N ILE A 87 6.93 -6.99 18.34
CA ILE A 87 6.30 -8.08 17.56
C ILE A 87 5.00 -8.60 18.21
N HIS A 88 4.83 -8.44 19.53
CA HIS A 88 3.68 -8.99 20.26
C HIS A 88 2.32 -8.69 19.63
N LYS A 89 2.11 -7.42 19.22
CA LYS A 89 0.83 -6.96 18.64
C LYS A 89 0.53 -7.61 17.31
N ASP A 90 1.58 -8.01 16.59
CA ASP A 90 1.51 -8.52 15.23
C ASP A 90 1.40 -10.05 15.21
N ILE A 91 1.71 -10.74 16.32
CA ILE A 91 1.51 -12.21 16.41
C ILE A 91 0.02 -12.51 16.33
N LYS A 92 -0.38 -13.22 15.28
CA LYS A 92 -1.77 -13.55 15.02
C LYS A 92 -2.34 -14.50 16.08
N GLN A 93 -3.52 -14.18 16.57
CA GLN A 93 -4.34 -15.14 17.32
C GLN A 93 -5.02 -16.07 16.32
N VAL A 94 -4.58 -17.31 16.24
CA VAL A 94 -5.03 -18.26 15.22
C VAL A 94 -5.86 -19.39 15.81
N LYS A 95 -6.64 -20.08 14.97
CA LYS A 95 -7.43 -21.25 15.34
C LYS A 95 -6.94 -22.47 14.57
N LEU A 96 -6.24 -23.37 15.29
CA LEU A 96 -5.56 -24.52 14.72
C LEU A 96 -6.40 -25.79 14.84
N PRO A 97 -6.34 -26.71 13.88
CA PRO A 97 -6.90 -28.04 14.04
C PRO A 97 -6.16 -28.77 15.17
N TYR A 98 -6.89 -29.39 16.07
CA TYR A 98 -6.32 -30.12 17.18
C TYR A 98 -7.24 -31.26 17.62
N ARG A 99 -6.67 -32.26 18.28
CA ARG A 99 -7.48 -33.25 18.96
C ARG A 99 -8.01 -32.66 20.29
N LYS A 100 -9.34 -32.61 20.40
CA LYS A 100 -10.01 -32.21 21.63
C LYS A 100 -10.04 -33.40 22.57
N ASP A 101 -9.89 -33.13 23.84
CA ASP A 101 -9.93 -34.09 24.94
C ASP A 101 -8.71 -35.04 25.01
N SER A 102 -8.51 -35.63 26.18
CA SER A 102 -7.47 -36.61 26.44
C SER A 102 -7.90 -38.03 26.05
N GLY A 103 -6.99 -38.99 26.13
CA GLY A 103 -7.29 -40.39 25.94
C GLY A 103 -7.06 -40.89 24.52
N THR A 104 -7.90 -41.81 24.06
CA THR A 104 -7.79 -42.49 22.76
C THR A 104 -8.70 -41.93 21.68
N SER A 105 -9.29 -40.76 21.92
CA SER A 105 -10.10 -40.08 20.89
C SER A 105 -9.29 -39.75 19.68
N THR A 106 -9.92 -39.91 18.50
CA THR A 106 -9.36 -39.46 17.19
C THR A 106 -10.13 -38.26 16.63
N THR A 107 -11.05 -37.69 17.39
CA THR A 107 -11.88 -36.58 16.95
C THR A 107 -11.05 -35.29 16.87
N ILE A 108 -10.99 -34.69 15.68
CA ILE A 108 -10.35 -33.41 15.43
C ILE A 108 -11.40 -32.29 15.44
N THR A 109 -11.07 -31.23 16.12
CA THR A 109 -11.79 -29.95 16.08
C THR A 109 -11.01 -28.98 15.22
N SER A 110 -11.66 -28.35 14.21
CA SER A 110 -10.98 -27.56 13.18
C SER A 110 -11.80 -26.33 12.77
N GLY A 111 -11.27 -25.54 11.83
CA GLY A 111 -11.89 -24.32 11.35
C GLY A 111 -12.16 -23.33 12.48
N SER A 112 -13.31 -22.68 12.48
CA SER A 112 -13.71 -21.69 13.50
C SER A 112 -13.80 -22.24 14.94
N ASN A 113 -13.85 -23.56 15.10
CA ASN A 113 -13.84 -24.25 16.39
C ASN A 113 -12.43 -24.75 16.79
N GLY A 114 -11.42 -24.49 16.00
CA GLY A 114 -10.03 -24.86 16.26
C GLY A 114 -9.49 -24.28 17.58
N LEU A 115 -8.34 -24.81 18.03
CA LEU A 115 -7.65 -24.34 19.23
C LEU A 115 -7.11 -22.92 19.00
N SER A 116 -7.52 -22.00 19.86
CA SER A 116 -7.10 -20.60 19.80
C SER A 116 -5.70 -20.44 20.40
N ALA A 117 -4.69 -20.10 19.62
CA ALA A 117 -3.31 -19.95 20.08
C ALA A 117 -2.61 -18.78 19.39
N LYS A 118 -1.62 -18.17 20.05
CA LYS A 118 -0.64 -17.26 19.45
C LYS A 118 0.66 -18.01 19.16
N ILE A 119 1.12 -18.79 20.10
CA ILE A 119 2.31 -19.65 19.99
C ILE A 119 1.87 -21.10 20.16
N PHE A 120 2.38 -21.97 19.31
CA PHE A 120 1.97 -23.37 19.28
C PHE A 120 3.10 -24.31 18.88
N LEU A 121 2.91 -25.59 19.05
CA LEU A 121 3.74 -26.63 18.45
C LEU A 121 3.12 -27.09 17.13
N LEU A 122 3.91 -27.53 16.17
CA LEU A 122 3.40 -28.13 14.95
C LEU A 122 2.80 -29.53 15.24
N SER A 123 1.83 -29.94 14.42
CA SER A 123 1.29 -31.30 14.46
C SER A 123 2.18 -32.28 13.68
N ALA A 124 1.95 -33.56 13.89
CA ALA A 124 2.61 -34.62 13.15
C ALA A 124 2.32 -34.54 11.63
N THR A 125 1.08 -34.24 11.26
CA THR A 125 0.67 -34.08 9.86
C THR A 125 1.35 -32.87 9.22
N GLU A 126 1.48 -31.75 9.93
CA GLU A 126 2.10 -30.53 9.41
C GLU A 126 3.57 -30.72 9.05
N ILE A 127 4.26 -31.63 9.70
CA ILE A 127 5.66 -31.98 9.40
C ILE A 127 5.82 -33.25 8.55
N SER A 128 4.76 -33.65 7.85
CA SER A 128 4.77 -34.76 6.88
C SER A 128 4.83 -36.18 7.50
N PHE A 129 4.39 -36.35 8.73
CA PHE A 129 4.15 -37.70 9.26
C PHE A 129 2.75 -38.18 8.88
N SER A 130 2.62 -39.37 8.29
CA SER A 130 1.36 -39.87 7.70
C SER A 130 0.88 -41.24 8.22
N PHE A 131 1.48 -41.79 9.27
CA PHE A 131 1.09 -43.10 9.81
C PHE A 131 -0.13 -43.02 10.74
N THR A 132 -1.13 -43.84 10.47
CA THR A 132 -2.48 -43.70 11.04
C THR A 132 -2.70 -44.37 12.39
N ILE A 133 -1.81 -45.28 12.83
CA ILE A 133 -2.07 -46.10 14.01
C ILE A 133 -1.93 -45.30 15.33
N TYR A 134 -1.05 -44.31 15.37
CA TYR A 134 -0.69 -43.59 16.57
C TYR A 134 -1.02 -42.12 16.58
N MET A 135 -1.42 -41.55 15.43
CA MET A 135 -1.69 -40.13 15.29
C MET A 135 -3.14 -39.85 14.87
N PRO A 136 -3.72 -38.73 15.32
CA PRO A 136 -5.05 -38.33 14.88
C PRO A 136 -5.02 -37.91 13.40
N SER A 137 -5.94 -38.47 12.60
CA SER A 137 -6.11 -38.07 11.21
C SER A 137 -6.76 -36.70 11.11
N GLY A 138 -6.23 -35.82 10.25
CA GLY A 138 -6.82 -34.48 10.01
C GLY A 138 -6.42 -33.39 11.01
N GLU A 139 -5.39 -33.61 11.82
CA GLU A 139 -4.81 -32.58 12.69
C GLU A 139 -3.91 -31.61 11.92
N GLY A 140 -4.38 -31.15 10.75
CA GLY A 140 -3.70 -30.26 9.86
C GLY A 140 -3.39 -30.88 8.51
N THR A 141 -2.61 -30.16 7.69
CA THR A 141 -2.09 -30.59 6.39
C THR A 141 -0.58 -30.36 6.33
N GLU A 142 0.10 -31.08 5.46
CA GLU A 142 1.55 -30.94 5.24
C GLU A 142 1.91 -29.51 4.87
N LEU A 143 2.81 -28.87 5.64
CA LEU A 143 3.29 -27.52 5.35
C LEU A 143 4.33 -27.54 4.23
N ALA A 144 4.38 -26.47 3.45
CA ALA A 144 5.21 -26.39 2.24
C ALA A 144 6.69 -26.70 2.48
N TYR A 145 7.27 -26.30 3.62
CA TYR A 145 8.66 -26.60 3.97
C TYR A 145 8.94 -28.11 4.10
N PHE A 146 8.00 -28.84 4.69
CA PHE A 146 8.15 -30.28 4.95
C PHE A 146 7.70 -31.15 3.79
N LYS A 147 7.20 -30.55 2.72
CA LYS A 147 6.74 -31.28 1.55
C LYS A 147 7.83 -32.19 0.99
N GLY A 148 7.45 -33.47 0.83
CA GLY A 148 8.37 -34.52 0.33
C GLY A 148 9.29 -35.11 1.38
N CYS A 149 9.13 -34.79 2.67
CA CYS A 149 9.82 -35.50 3.75
C CYS A 149 9.34 -36.96 3.86
N ALA A 150 10.17 -37.84 4.41
CA ALA A 150 9.80 -39.22 4.64
C ALA A 150 8.64 -39.37 5.63
N ASP A 151 7.68 -40.27 5.36
CA ASP A 151 6.45 -40.45 6.15
C ASP A 151 6.72 -40.74 7.64
N SER A 152 7.75 -41.51 7.95
CA SER A 152 8.06 -41.91 9.34
C SER A 152 9.57 -41.99 9.61
N GLY A 153 10.38 -41.99 8.56
CA GLY A 153 11.84 -42.15 8.66
C GLY A 153 12.57 -40.87 9.03
N SER A 154 13.88 -40.96 9.11
CA SER A 154 14.78 -39.82 9.32
C SER A 154 14.70 -38.82 8.19
N ASP A 155 14.68 -37.52 8.56
CA ASP A 155 14.69 -36.42 7.58
C ASP A 155 15.37 -35.19 8.20
N SER A 156 16.34 -34.63 7.50
CA SER A 156 17.15 -33.52 7.97
C SER A 156 16.34 -32.23 8.23
N LYS A 157 15.24 -32.00 7.51
CA LYS A 157 14.36 -30.84 7.73
C LYS A 157 13.67 -30.84 9.10
N ARG A 158 13.54 -32.02 9.72
CA ARG A 158 12.94 -32.20 11.04
C ARG A 158 13.95 -32.24 12.18
N VAL A 159 15.24 -32.38 11.87
CA VAL A 159 16.30 -32.32 12.89
C VAL A 159 16.35 -30.94 13.52
N ALA A 160 16.48 -30.90 14.86
CA ALA A 160 16.66 -29.66 15.60
C ALA A 160 17.71 -29.86 16.70
N HIS A 161 18.36 -28.78 17.12
CA HIS A 161 19.45 -28.82 18.07
C HIS A 161 19.07 -28.13 19.39
N LEU A 162 19.64 -28.63 20.47
CA LEU A 162 19.66 -27.97 21.76
C LEU A 162 21.13 -27.82 22.19
N ASN A 163 21.59 -26.59 22.37
CA ASN A 163 22.99 -26.29 22.70
C ASN A 163 24.00 -26.94 21.73
N GLY A 164 23.66 -26.93 20.43
CA GLY A 164 24.51 -27.47 19.36
C GLY A 164 24.45 -28.97 19.15
N SER A 165 23.68 -29.71 19.94
CA SER A 165 23.49 -31.16 19.78
C SER A 165 22.09 -31.50 19.31
N THR A 166 21.95 -32.46 18.40
CA THR A 166 20.64 -32.93 17.95
C THR A 166 19.85 -33.49 19.13
N ALA A 167 18.57 -33.11 19.25
CA ALA A 167 17.73 -33.53 20.38
C ALA A 167 16.28 -33.76 19.95
N LEU A 168 15.55 -34.51 20.80
CA LEU A 168 14.14 -34.77 20.60
C LEU A 168 13.32 -33.50 20.90
N TRP A 169 12.23 -33.29 20.13
CA TRP A 169 11.33 -32.17 20.37
C TRP A 169 9.85 -32.54 20.21
N TRP A 170 9.00 -31.89 21.00
CA TRP A 170 7.58 -32.16 21.08
C TRP A 170 6.79 -31.66 19.88
N LEU A 171 5.75 -32.43 19.52
CA LEU A 171 4.65 -32.04 18.64
C LEU A 171 3.39 -31.79 19.46
N ARG A 172 2.40 -31.07 18.89
CA ARG A 172 1.10 -30.92 19.57
C ARG A 172 0.22 -32.17 19.47
N SER A 173 0.56 -33.10 18.59
CA SER A 173 -0.21 -34.32 18.35
C SER A 173 -0.09 -35.30 19.53
N PRO A 174 -1.20 -35.61 20.16
CA PRO A 174 -1.23 -36.69 21.16
C PRO A 174 -1.18 -38.05 20.48
N ARG A 175 -0.68 -39.05 21.18
CA ARG A 175 -0.78 -40.44 20.73
C ARG A 175 -2.20 -40.97 20.94
N CYS A 176 -2.79 -41.65 19.91
CA CYS A 176 -4.20 -42.01 19.91
C CYS A 176 -4.54 -43.32 20.63
N ASP A 177 -3.57 -44.18 20.93
CA ASP A 177 -3.78 -45.47 21.59
C ASP A 177 -3.52 -45.45 23.09
N THR A 178 -3.13 -44.32 23.64
CA THR A 178 -2.87 -44.10 25.06
C THR A 178 -3.15 -42.68 25.48
N SER A 179 -3.52 -42.46 26.72
CA SER A 179 -3.82 -41.13 27.27
C SER A 179 -2.60 -40.40 27.86
N SER A 180 -1.43 -41.03 27.89
CA SER A 180 -0.26 -40.51 28.61
C SER A 180 0.94 -40.21 27.76
N TYR A 181 0.82 -40.38 26.44
CA TYR A 181 1.91 -40.13 25.48
C TYR A 181 1.54 -39.10 24.44
N ALA A 182 2.51 -38.27 24.06
CA ALA A 182 2.43 -37.38 22.93
C ALA A 182 3.51 -37.72 21.88
N LEU A 183 3.28 -37.33 20.64
CA LEU A 183 4.24 -37.53 19.55
C LEU A 183 5.38 -36.51 19.67
N CYS A 184 6.56 -36.95 19.27
CA CYS A 184 7.75 -36.13 19.21
C CYS A 184 8.59 -36.52 17.98
N VAL A 185 9.51 -35.65 17.61
CA VAL A 185 10.53 -35.90 16.59
C VAL A 185 11.79 -36.38 17.30
N ASN A 186 12.40 -37.41 16.76
CA ASN A 186 13.64 -37.97 17.25
C ASN A 186 14.86 -37.12 16.81
N SER A 187 16.03 -37.36 17.40
CA SER A 187 17.26 -36.63 17.09
C SER A 187 17.74 -36.74 15.66
N ASP A 188 17.30 -37.77 14.93
CA ASP A 188 17.57 -37.99 13.51
C ASP A 188 16.47 -37.53 12.57
N GLY A 189 15.41 -36.85 13.12
CA GLY A 189 14.25 -36.38 12.36
C GLY A 189 13.19 -37.44 12.08
N SER A 190 13.35 -38.69 12.57
CA SER A 190 12.30 -39.70 12.53
C SER A 190 11.21 -39.44 13.56
N TRP A 191 10.05 -40.09 13.41
CA TRP A 191 9.00 -40.00 14.41
C TRP A 191 9.36 -40.74 15.70
N SER A 192 8.85 -40.24 16.80
CA SER A 192 8.90 -40.89 18.10
C SER A 192 7.70 -40.50 18.94
N ASN A 193 7.59 -41.04 20.12
CA ASN A 193 6.61 -40.65 21.15
C ASN A 193 7.24 -40.79 22.53
N ASN A 194 6.74 -40.01 23.47
CA ASN A 194 7.22 -40.10 24.84
C ASN A 194 6.09 -39.81 25.85
N SER A 195 6.30 -40.22 27.08
CA SER A 195 5.40 -39.86 28.19
C SER A 195 5.27 -38.36 28.30
N CYS A 196 4.05 -37.83 28.42
CA CYS A 196 3.79 -36.40 28.56
C CYS A 196 4.50 -35.75 29.76
N ALA A 197 4.90 -36.55 30.75
CA ALA A 197 5.68 -36.09 31.91
C ALA A 197 7.20 -35.98 31.62
N SER A 198 7.67 -36.51 30.52
CA SER A 198 9.09 -36.40 30.13
C SER A 198 9.46 -34.99 29.68
N SER A 199 10.70 -34.58 29.97
CA SER A 199 11.23 -33.28 29.56
C SER A 199 11.94 -33.40 28.23
N LEU A 200 11.31 -32.97 27.13
CA LEU A 200 11.88 -32.89 25.78
C LEU A 200 11.88 -31.48 25.26
N GLY A 201 12.55 -31.26 24.15
CA GLY A 201 12.66 -29.97 23.49
C GLY A 201 11.32 -29.35 23.10
N ILE A 202 11.17 -28.05 23.27
CA ILE A 202 10.12 -27.28 22.66
C ILE A 202 10.67 -26.50 21.48
N ARG A 203 9.91 -26.50 20.38
CA ARG A 203 10.23 -25.81 19.14
C ARG A 203 9.01 -24.96 18.75
N PRO A 204 8.92 -23.73 19.27
CA PRO A 204 7.73 -22.89 19.11
C PRO A 204 7.49 -22.49 17.66
N ALA A 205 6.21 -22.43 17.27
CA ALA A 205 5.77 -21.87 16.00
C ALA A 205 4.78 -20.73 16.27
N LEU A 206 4.72 -19.78 15.32
CA LEU A 206 3.80 -18.63 15.34
C LEU A 206 3.46 -18.20 13.91
N ILE A 207 2.41 -17.39 13.77
CA ILE A 207 2.02 -16.82 12.47
C ILE A 207 2.04 -15.30 12.57
N LEU A 208 2.70 -14.68 11.60
CA LEU A 208 2.76 -13.23 11.45
C LEU A 208 1.99 -12.78 10.20
N PRO A 209 1.47 -11.54 10.17
CA PRO A 209 1.01 -10.93 8.94
C PRO A 209 2.11 -10.96 7.87
N SER A 210 1.77 -11.42 6.68
CA SER A 210 2.72 -11.53 5.56
C SER A 210 3.22 -10.16 5.04
N THR A 211 2.61 -9.07 5.52
CA THR A 211 2.98 -7.69 5.21
C THR A 211 4.11 -7.14 6.07
N LEU A 212 4.45 -7.79 7.19
CA LEU A 212 5.56 -7.36 8.05
C LEU A 212 6.89 -7.36 7.29
N LEU A 213 7.79 -6.50 7.74
CA LEU A 213 9.08 -6.28 7.12
C LEU A 213 10.17 -7.12 7.78
N VAL A 214 11.18 -7.45 6.98
CA VAL A 214 12.41 -8.11 7.42
C VAL A 214 13.58 -7.24 6.97
N SER A 215 14.44 -6.84 7.92
CA SER A 215 15.64 -6.06 7.63
C SER A 215 16.67 -6.85 6.83
N ASP A 216 17.71 -6.18 6.31
CA ASP A 216 18.83 -6.83 5.61
C ASP A 216 19.58 -7.84 6.49
N ASP A 217 19.53 -7.65 7.82
CA ASP A 217 20.09 -8.60 8.79
C ASP A 217 19.16 -9.77 9.11
N GLY A 218 18.01 -9.85 8.43
CA GLY A 218 17.02 -10.89 8.61
C GLY A 218 16.09 -10.69 9.81
N ILE A 219 16.10 -9.53 10.48
CA ILE A 219 15.28 -9.27 11.67
C ILE A 219 13.87 -8.89 11.24
N VAL A 220 12.86 -9.60 11.78
CA VAL A 220 11.45 -9.24 11.64
C VAL A 220 11.13 -8.08 12.57
N PHE A 221 10.43 -7.07 12.07
CA PHE A 221 10.00 -5.95 12.88
C PHE A 221 8.54 -5.61 12.65
N GLY A 222 7.88 -5.19 13.75
CA GLY A 222 6.49 -4.79 13.74
C GLY A 222 6.29 -3.42 13.10
N ASN A 223 5.09 -3.22 12.54
CA ASN A 223 4.71 -1.91 12.04
C ASN A 223 4.68 -0.88 13.19
N ARG A 224 5.43 0.21 13.04
CA ARG A 224 5.37 1.37 13.91
C ARG A 224 4.36 2.35 13.31
N ALA A 225 3.42 2.83 14.14
CA ALA A 225 2.36 3.72 13.68
C ALA A 225 2.93 4.97 13.01
N THR A 226 2.30 5.37 11.91
CA THR A 226 2.53 6.67 11.27
C THR A 226 2.21 7.81 12.23
N GLU A 227 2.86 8.94 12.06
CA GLU A 227 2.62 10.15 12.84
C GLU A 227 2.23 11.30 11.91
N VAL A 228 1.35 12.17 12.38
CA VAL A 228 1.03 13.43 11.71
C VAL A 228 1.08 14.57 12.72
N THR A 229 1.82 15.62 12.35
CA THR A 229 1.91 16.87 13.09
C THR A 229 1.54 18.02 12.17
N SER A 230 1.05 19.14 12.72
CA SER A 230 0.71 20.32 11.94
C SER A 230 1.22 21.59 12.60
N ASP A 231 1.57 22.57 11.78
CA ASP A 231 1.86 23.94 12.19
C ASP A 231 0.64 24.63 12.83
N ALA A 232 -0.55 24.13 12.53
CA ALA A 232 -1.82 24.59 13.10
C ALA A 232 -2.04 24.13 14.56
N GLY A 233 -1.22 23.22 15.09
CA GLY A 233 -1.29 22.70 16.46
C GLY A 233 -1.54 21.20 16.57
N ALA A 234 -1.83 20.75 17.79
CA ALA A 234 -2.19 19.34 18.04
C ALA A 234 -3.53 18.98 17.39
N SER A 235 -3.77 17.67 17.23
CA SER A 235 -5.08 17.19 16.74
C SER A 235 -6.22 17.70 17.63
N GLY A 236 -7.29 18.18 17.00
CA GLY A 236 -8.39 18.89 17.66
C GLY A 236 -8.19 20.41 17.74
N ALA A 237 -7.19 20.98 17.06
CA ALA A 237 -6.91 22.42 17.07
C ALA A 237 -8.11 23.25 16.59
N GLU A 238 -8.34 24.37 17.25
CA GLU A 238 -9.33 25.37 16.84
C GLU A 238 -8.63 26.50 16.07
N LEU A 239 -8.86 26.58 14.75
CA LEU A 239 -8.21 27.57 13.88
C LEU A 239 -8.93 28.92 13.89
N GLY A 240 -10.09 29.01 14.55
CA GLY A 240 -10.91 30.21 14.63
C GLY A 240 -11.62 30.54 13.33
N GLU A 241 -11.98 31.82 13.16
CA GLU A 241 -12.68 32.30 11.97
C GLU A 241 -11.72 32.50 10.79
N LYS A 242 -12.04 31.90 9.64
CA LYS A 242 -11.26 31.95 8.39
C LYS A 242 -12.15 32.44 7.26
N ASN A 243 -12.03 33.71 6.88
CA ASN A 243 -12.84 34.35 5.85
C ASN A 243 -12.10 34.60 4.53
N ALA A 244 -10.90 34.05 4.39
CA ALA A 244 -10.08 34.05 3.18
C ALA A 244 -9.34 32.73 3.07
N PRO A 245 -8.82 32.35 1.89
CA PRO A 245 -7.93 31.21 1.74
C PRO A 245 -6.81 31.24 2.76
N PHE A 246 -6.49 30.08 3.34
CA PHE A 246 -5.47 29.94 4.36
C PHE A 246 -4.72 28.62 4.22
N ALA A 247 -3.47 28.63 4.61
CA ALA A 247 -2.64 27.43 4.59
C ALA A 247 -2.79 26.64 5.90
N VAL A 248 -2.76 25.32 5.78
CA VAL A 248 -2.55 24.37 6.87
C VAL A 248 -1.42 23.46 6.44
N GLY A 249 -0.23 23.71 6.99
CA GLY A 249 0.94 22.86 6.80
C GLY A 249 0.90 21.66 7.74
N TYR A 250 1.36 20.51 7.28
CA TYR A 250 1.47 19.31 8.11
C TYR A 250 2.66 18.47 7.71
N THR A 251 3.20 17.74 8.66
CA THR A 251 4.31 16.81 8.46
C THR A 251 3.83 15.42 8.82
N VAL A 252 4.05 14.47 7.93
CA VAL A 252 3.76 13.07 8.12
C VAL A 252 5.06 12.30 8.25
N THR A 253 5.08 11.30 9.13
CA THR A 253 6.27 10.50 9.41
C THR A 253 5.88 9.04 9.53
N ASP A 254 6.58 8.19 8.79
CA ASP A 254 6.55 6.76 8.97
C ASP A 254 7.89 6.28 9.54
N LYS A 255 7.86 5.50 10.62
CA LYS A 255 9.06 5.04 11.34
C LYS A 255 9.64 3.73 10.80
N ASN A 256 9.01 3.15 9.80
CA ASN A 256 9.49 1.96 9.10
C ASN A 256 9.95 2.28 7.68
N GLY A 257 9.81 3.54 7.23
CA GLY A 257 10.16 3.97 5.89
C GLY A 257 9.14 3.55 4.83
N ASP A 258 7.91 3.25 5.24
CA ASP A 258 6.83 2.92 4.31
C ASP A 258 6.30 4.17 3.60
N LEU A 259 5.81 3.98 2.38
CA LEU A 259 5.10 5.04 1.67
C LEU A 259 3.73 5.26 2.30
N MET A 260 3.36 6.54 2.44
CA MET A 260 2.11 6.91 3.07
C MET A 260 1.09 7.39 2.03
N THR A 261 -0.18 7.22 2.36
CA THR A 261 -1.31 7.86 1.69
C THR A 261 -1.95 8.84 2.64
N VAL A 262 -2.14 10.09 2.20
CA VAL A 262 -2.84 11.12 2.95
C VAL A 262 -4.18 11.40 2.28
N THR A 263 -5.26 11.26 3.05
CA THR A 263 -6.61 11.62 2.63
C THR A 263 -7.06 12.88 3.37
N GLU A 264 -7.27 13.94 2.62
CA GLU A 264 -7.75 15.23 3.14
C GLU A 264 -9.28 15.30 3.03
N LYS A 265 -9.96 15.54 4.16
CA LYS A 265 -11.43 15.57 4.24
C LYS A 265 -11.91 16.87 4.85
N LEU A 266 -13.05 17.35 4.39
CA LEU A 266 -13.81 18.41 5.01
C LEU A 266 -15.20 17.87 5.41
N ASP A 267 -15.56 17.97 6.68
CA ASP A 267 -16.84 17.46 7.22
C ASP A 267 -17.11 15.99 6.85
N GLY A 268 -16.03 15.18 6.77
CA GLY A 268 -16.07 13.78 6.37
C GLY A 268 -16.02 13.52 4.86
N GLU A 269 -16.20 14.54 4.02
CA GLU A 269 -16.11 14.42 2.56
C GLU A 269 -14.66 14.54 2.08
N VAL A 270 -14.22 13.59 1.24
CA VAL A 270 -12.85 13.58 0.67
C VAL A 270 -12.70 14.75 -0.31
N LYS A 271 -11.70 15.58 -0.10
CA LYS A 271 -11.34 16.72 -0.97
C LYS A 271 -10.08 16.46 -1.78
N ALA A 272 -9.11 15.74 -1.20
CA ALA A 272 -7.88 15.34 -1.91
C ALA A 272 -7.34 14.03 -1.35
N VAL A 273 -6.61 13.31 -2.20
CA VAL A 273 -5.82 12.12 -1.82
C VAL A 273 -4.43 12.29 -2.39
N LYS A 274 -3.42 12.22 -1.53
CA LYS A 274 -1.99 12.25 -1.90
C LYS A 274 -1.43 10.86 -1.66
N THR A 275 -0.95 10.21 -2.70
CA THR A 275 -0.33 8.88 -2.65
C THR A 275 1.18 8.99 -2.69
N ASP A 276 1.86 7.91 -2.33
CA ASP A 276 3.33 7.79 -2.36
C ASP A 276 4.05 8.89 -1.56
N VAL A 277 3.38 9.40 -0.53
CA VAL A 277 3.95 10.42 0.35
C VAL A 277 5.15 9.85 1.10
N GLY A 278 6.26 10.60 1.13
CA GLY A 278 7.55 10.12 1.62
C GLY A 278 8.42 9.49 0.53
N GLY A 279 7.96 9.47 -0.72
CA GLY A 279 8.69 8.99 -1.87
C GLY A 279 8.44 9.80 -3.13
N THR A 280 9.17 9.49 -4.19
CA THR A 280 9.01 10.11 -5.50
C THR A 280 8.78 9.05 -6.56
N VAL A 281 7.69 9.19 -7.33
CA VAL A 281 7.45 8.33 -8.49
C VAL A 281 8.16 8.91 -9.71
N VAL A 282 9.06 8.14 -10.28
CA VAL A 282 9.78 8.51 -11.48
C VAL A 282 9.53 7.51 -12.60
N LYS A 283 9.43 8.01 -13.83
CA LYS A 283 9.40 7.19 -15.04
C LYS A 283 10.78 7.18 -15.66
N VAL A 284 11.42 6.02 -15.66
CA VAL A 284 12.74 5.81 -16.24
C VAL A 284 12.58 5.23 -17.62
N GLN A 285 12.90 6.01 -18.65
CA GLN A 285 13.01 5.50 -20.01
C GLN A 285 14.29 4.67 -20.14
N THR A 286 14.20 3.46 -20.69
CA THR A 286 15.30 2.50 -20.65
C THR A 286 16.25 2.58 -21.84
N ALA A 287 15.75 2.95 -23.02
CA ALA A 287 16.57 3.15 -24.21
C ALA A 287 16.01 4.24 -25.11
N LEU A 288 16.92 4.99 -25.75
CA LEU A 288 16.63 5.93 -26.83
C LEU A 288 17.12 5.34 -28.14
N ASN A 289 16.32 5.52 -29.17
CA ASN A 289 16.64 5.20 -30.56
C ASN A 289 16.73 6.51 -31.32
N ASP A 290 17.77 6.69 -32.14
CA ASP A 290 18.07 7.93 -32.87
C ASP A 290 16.96 8.39 -33.84
N GLU A 291 16.07 7.50 -34.24
CA GLU A 291 15.10 7.79 -35.29
C GLU A 291 13.72 8.17 -34.80
N GLY A 292 13.47 8.22 -33.46
CA GLY A 292 12.11 8.42 -32.90
C GLY A 292 11.12 7.37 -33.41
N ALA A 293 11.61 6.33 -34.01
CA ALA A 293 10.87 5.29 -34.68
C ALA A 293 10.62 4.11 -33.76
N VAL A 294 9.49 3.54 -33.92
CA VAL A 294 9.19 2.15 -33.56
C VAL A 294 10.41 1.30 -33.91
N PRO A 295 10.95 0.48 -33.00
CA PRO A 295 12.07 -0.41 -33.27
C PRO A 295 11.90 -1.11 -34.62
N ALA A 296 12.97 -1.33 -35.35
CA ALA A 296 12.94 -1.98 -36.68
C ALA A 296 12.55 -3.47 -36.50
N TRP A 297 11.32 -3.69 -36.11
CA TRP A 297 10.74 -4.97 -35.74
C TRP A 297 10.69 -6.00 -36.90
N ASP A 298 10.89 -5.54 -38.13
CA ASP A 298 10.72 -6.38 -39.33
C ASP A 298 12.02 -7.04 -39.81
N THR A 299 13.17 -6.74 -39.21
CA THR A 299 14.49 -7.25 -39.65
C THR A 299 15.02 -8.45 -38.87
N TYR A 300 14.39 -8.81 -37.76
CA TYR A 300 14.85 -9.93 -36.90
C TYR A 300 13.82 -11.06 -36.82
N PRO A 301 14.27 -12.31 -36.76
CA PRO A 301 13.37 -13.43 -36.52
C PRO A 301 12.66 -13.28 -35.20
N ALA A 302 11.37 -13.61 -35.17
CA ALA A 302 10.59 -13.61 -33.94
C ALA A 302 11.25 -14.53 -32.90
N LYS A 303 11.38 -14.03 -31.68
CA LYS A 303 12.01 -14.72 -30.55
C LYS A 303 10.96 -15.16 -29.55
N TYR A 304 11.19 -16.32 -28.90
CA TYR A 304 10.30 -16.84 -27.85
C TYR A 304 10.70 -16.32 -26.47
N GLU A 305 11.95 -15.97 -26.29
CA GLU A 305 12.51 -15.55 -25.00
C GLU A 305 13.48 -14.39 -25.16
N PHE A 306 13.44 -13.49 -24.19
CA PHE A 306 14.34 -12.33 -24.10
C PHE A 306 14.70 -12.10 -22.62
N PHE A 307 15.97 -11.82 -22.36
CA PHE A 307 16.52 -11.59 -21.02
C PHE A 307 17.17 -10.23 -20.96
N MET A 308 16.97 -9.50 -19.87
CA MET A 308 17.61 -8.21 -19.64
C MET A 308 18.07 -8.09 -18.18
N PRO A 309 19.38 -7.86 -17.95
CA PRO A 309 19.89 -7.56 -16.61
C PRO A 309 19.47 -6.18 -16.14
N LEU A 310 19.12 -6.06 -14.85
CA LEU A 310 18.69 -4.86 -14.15
C LEU A 310 19.36 -4.80 -12.77
N THR A 311 20.00 -3.70 -12.42
CA THR A 311 20.62 -3.50 -11.10
C THR A 311 20.20 -2.17 -10.51
N ALA A 312 19.72 -2.18 -9.26
CA ALA A 312 19.36 -0.95 -8.55
C ALA A 312 20.61 -0.18 -8.10
N LYS A 313 20.70 1.12 -8.41
CA LYS A 313 21.83 2.00 -8.05
C LYS A 313 21.79 2.46 -6.60
N LYS A 314 20.60 2.57 -6.02
CA LYS A 314 20.41 3.02 -4.65
C LYS A 314 19.38 2.17 -3.92
N ALA A 315 19.37 2.24 -2.59
CA ALA A 315 18.40 1.60 -1.74
C ALA A 315 17.05 2.35 -1.78
N GLY A 316 15.98 1.70 -1.36
CA GLY A 316 14.66 2.31 -1.28
C GLY A 316 13.93 2.43 -2.62
N LEU A 317 14.31 1.65 -3.62
CA LEU A 317 13.63 1.65 -4.91
C LEU A 317 12.60 0.53 -4.98
N LEU A 318 11.39 0.89 -5.42
CA LEU A 318 10.32 -0.07 -5.71
C LEU A 318 10.03 -0.05 -7.22
N LEU A 319 10.04 -1.22 -7.86
CA LEU A 319 9.62 -1.36 -9.24
C LEU A 319 8.09 -1.48 -9.27
N ARG A 320 7.42 -0.41 -9.69
CA ARG A 320 5.95 -0.29 -9.73
C ARG A 320 5.38 -0.82 -11.03
N SER A 321 5.94 -0.39 -12.16
CA SER A 321 5.38 -0.71 -13.48
C SER A 321 6.44 -0.90 -14.54
N LEU A 322 6.06 -1.62 -15.60
CA LEU A 322 6.76 -1.67 -16.88
C LEU A 322 5.77 -1.27 -17.97
N GLU A 323 6.13 -0.29 -18.78
CA GLU A 323 5.37 0.14 -19.95
C GLU A 323 6.23 -0.08 -21.21
N PHE A 324 5.74 -0.87 -22.16
CA PHE A 324 6.50 -1.19 -23.38
C PHE A 324 5.57 -1.63 -24.52
N ARG A 325 6.13 -1.70 -25.72
CA ARG A 325 5.40 -2.18 -26.90
C ARG A 325 5.98 -3.49 -27.39
N VAL A 326 5.13 -4.45 -27.72
CA VAL A 326 5.50 -5.71 -28.37
C VAL A 326 4.69 -5.93 -29.64
N LYS A 327 5.24 -6.70 -30.58
CA LYS A 327 4.54 -7.09 -31.81
C LYS A 327 4.30 -8.61 -31.79
N GLY A 328 3.03 -9.03 -31.71
CA GLY A 328 2.64 -10.42 -31.83
C GLY A 328 2.54 -10.86 -33.30
N TYR A 329 3.08 -12.03 -33.61
CA TYR A 329 2.93 -12.62 -34.94
C TYR A 329 1.61 -13.36 -35.10
N VAL A 330 1.23 -14.03 -34.03
CA VAL A 330 -0.07 -14.69 -33.83
C VAL A 330 -0.56 -14.39 -32.42
N PRO A 331 -1.86 -14.48 -32.15
CA PRO A 331 -2.36 -14.36 -30.79
C PRO A 331 -1.74 -15.40 -29.84
N GLY A 332 -1.44 -15.00 -28.62
CA GLY A 332 -0.88 -15.88 -27.60
C GLY A 332 -0.68 -15.14 -26.27
N THR A 333 -0.08 -15.80 -25.30
CA THR A 333 0.20 -15.23 -23.98
C THR A 333 1.68 -14.98 -23.83
N MET A 334 2.05 -13.79 -23.38
CA MET A 334 3.42 -13.45 -22.98
C MET A 334 3.53 -13.47 -21.46
N ARG A 335 4.57 -14.11 -20.97
CA ARG A 335 4.94 -14.13 -19.56
C ARG A 335 6.09 -13.16 -19.33
N THR A 336 5.97 -12.31 -18.33
CA THR A 336 7.03 -11.41 -17.87
C THR A 336 7.41 -11.77 -16.44
N VAL A 337 8.68 -12.05 -16.21
CA VAL A 337 9.21 -12.49 -14.92
C VAL A 337 10.33 -11.56 -14.49
N LEU A 338 10.29 -11.10 -13.23
CA LEU A 338 11.45 -10.57 -12.53
C LEU A 338 12.02 -11.66 -11.63
N ARG A 339 13.33 -11.90 -11.72
CA ARG A 339 14.04 -12.87 -10.88
C ARG A 339 15.46 -12.35 -10.57
N LYS A 340 16.13 -12.88 -9.54
CA LYS A 340 17.56 -12.61 -9.38
C LYS A 340 18.33 -13.24 -10.52
N TYR A 341 19.43 -12.61 -10.95
CA TYR A 341 20.32 -13.17 -11.96
C TYR A 341 20.79 -14.56 -11.50
N ASP A 342 20.94 -15.49 -12.41
CA ASP A 342 21.25 -16.91 -12.15
C ASP A 342 20.21 -17.69 -11.31
N SER A 343 19.03 -17.14 -11.06
CA SER A 343 17.94 -17.83 -10.38
C SER A 343 16.79 -18.17 -11.34
N THR A 344 16.19 -19.34 -11.16
CA THR A 344 14.96 -19.72 -11.87
C THR A 344 13.69 -19.35 -11.10
N THR A 345 13.83 -18.89 -9.85
CA THR A 345 12.67 -18.51 -9.00
C THR A 345 12.14 -17.15 -9.41
N ALA A 346 10.87 -17.12 -9.80
CA ALA A 346 10.17 -15.87 -10.10
C ALA A 346 9.91 -15.10 -8.79
N LEU A 347 10.31 -13.83 -8.77
CA LEU A 347 9.99 -12.86 -7.71
C LEU A 347 8.71 -12.11 -8.05
N VAL A 348 8.55 -11.73 -9.33
CA VAL A 348 7.31 -11.23 -9.90
C VAL A 348 7.03 -12.03 -11.16
N ASP A 349 5.78 -12.46 -11.36
CA ASP A 349 5.35 -13.28 -12.48
C ASP A 349 4.02 -12.77 -13.03
N LYS A 350 4.03 -12.27 -14.24
CA LYS A 350 2.87 -11.64 -14.89
C LYS A 350 2.61 -12.25 -16.25
N PHE A 351 1.34 -12.40 -16.59
CA PHE A 351 0.89 -12.93 -17.87
C PHE A 351 -0.01 -11.90 -18.57
N ILE A 352 0.21 -11.71 -19.86
CA ILE A 352 -0.60 -10.82 -20.71
C ILE A 352 -0.95 -11.50 -22.03
N ASP A 353 -2.15 -11.25 -22.51
CA ASP A 353 -2.56 -11.72 -23.82
C ASP A 353 -2.05 -10.76 -24.90
N ILE A 354 -1.37 -11.32 -25.88
CA ILE A 354 -0.82 -10.61 -27.04
C ILE A 354 -1.69 -10.95 -28.27
N ILE A 355 -2.19 -9.93 -28.93
CA ILE A 355 -2.88 -10.08 -30.22
C ILE A 355 -1.90 -9.95 -31.39
N ARG A 356 -2.32 -10.37 -32.56
CA ARG A 356 -1.54 -10.15 -33.80
C ARG A 356 -1.38 -8.65 -34.06
N GLY A 357 -0.13 -8.19 -34.28
CA GLY A 357 0.21 -6.80 -34.49
C GLY A 357 0.82 -6.15 -33.25
N TYR A 358 0.77 -4.84 -33.18
CA TYR A 358 1.36 -4.08 -32.05
C TYR A 358 0.44 -4.10 -30.83
N ASN A 359 1.05 -4.32 -29.69
CA ASN A 359 0.40 -4.31 -28.36
C ASN A 359 1.15 -3.34 -27.47
N ASP A 360 0.47 -2.33 -26.96
CA ASP A 360 0.98 -1.46 -25.89
C ASP A 360 0.66 -2.13 -24.57
N VAL A 361 1.69 -2.39 -23.79
CA VAL A 361 1.63 -3.16 -22.55
C VAL A 361 1.97 -2.26 -21.39
N ALA A 362 1.12 -2.28 -20.36
CA ALA A 362 1.40 -1.71 -19.05
C ALA A 362 1.24 -2.81 -18.00
N LEU A 363 2.31 -3.15 -17.30
CA LEU A 363 2.34 -4.17 -16.25
C LEU A 363 2.51 -3.52 -14.89
N ASP A 364 1.64 -3.86 -13.95
CA ASP A 364 1.84 -3.58 -12.54
C ASP A 364 2.79 -4.63 -11.95
N MET A 365 3.95 -4.18 -11.46
CA MET A 365 4.98 -5.02 -10.84
C MET A 365 4.80 -5.16 -9.33
N GLY A 366 3.77 -4.52 -8.75
CA GLY A 366 3.37 -4.68 -7.34
C GLY A 366 4.31 -4.00 -6.35
N ASP A 367 4.94 -2.89 -6.74
CA ASP A 367 5.91 -2.17 -5.90
C ASP A 367 7.03 -3.09 -5.36
N PHE A 368 7.57 -3.93 -6.25
CA PHE A 368 8.63 -4.87 -5.88
C PHE A 368 9.90 -4.14 -5.44
N ALA A 369 10.37 -4.42 -4.20
CA ALA A 369 11.57 -3.81 -3.66
C ALA A 369 12.84 -4.32 -4.36
N LEU A 370 13.59 -3.39 -4.99
CA LEU A 370 14.87 -3.68 -5.62
C LEU A 370 16.01 -3.47 -4.61
N GLU A 371 16.79 -4.50 -4.34
CA GLU A 371 17.95 -4.45 -3.46
C GLU A 371 19.13 -3.74 -4.17
N LYS A 372 19.75 -2.75 -3.52
CA LYS A 372 20.90 -2.01 -4.09
C LYS A 372 22.05 -2.95 -4.45
N GLY A 373 22.52 -2.86 -5.68
CA GLY A 373 23.66 -3.63 -6.18
C GLY A 373 23.35 -5.09 -6.47
N VAL A 374 22.12 -5.55 -6.26
CA VAL A 374 21.69 -6.90 -6.65
C VAL A 374 21.30 -6.87 -8.12
N GLU A 375 21.85 -7.81 -8.89
CA GLU A 375 21.52 -7.99 -10.29
C GLU A 375 20.25 -8.84 -10.42
N TYR A 376 19.25 -8.28 -11.04
CA TYR A 376 18.00 -8.94 -11.42
C TYR A 376 18.00 -9.22 -12.91
N GLN A 377 17.12 -10.11 -13.32
CA GLN A 377 16.86 -10.41 -14.71
C GLN A 377 15.36 -10.20 -14.99
N LEU A 378 15.03 -9.30 -15.90
CA LEU A 378 13.73 -9.25 -16.55
C LEU A 378 13.72 -10.27 -17.68
N TYR A 379 12.80 -11.22 -17.59
CA TYR A 379 12.64 -12.31 -18.53
C TYR A 379 11.26 -12.22 -19.19
N PHE A 380 11.25 -12.28 -20.51
CA PHE A 380 10.05 -12.26 -21.32
C PHE A 380 9.99 -13.54 -22.15
N ALA A 381 8.90 -14.29 -22.04
CA ALA A 381 8.64 -15.49 -22.82
C ALA A 381 7.22 -15.49 -23.38
N ALA A 382 7.02 -16.02 -24.56
CA ALA A 382 5.71 -16.14 -25.14
C ALA A 382 5.41 -17.55 -25.63
N SER A 383 4.13 -17.92 -25.58
CA SER A 383 3.64 -19.19 -26.13
C SER A 383 3.74 -19.28 -27.65
N ASN A 384 3.84 -18.14 -28.33
CA ASN A 384 3.98 -17.99 -29.77
C ASN A 384 5.05 -16.94 -30.10
N ASN A 385 5.50 -16.93 -31.35
CA ASN A 385 6.50 -15.96 -31.81
C ASN A 385 6.04 -14.54 -31.55
N PHE A 386 6.90 -13.74 -30.92
CA PHE A 386 6.72 -12.32 -30.70
C PHE A 386 8.05 -11.58 -30.91
N TYR A 387 7.97 -10.30 -31.20
CA TYR A 387 9.12 -9.41 -31.16
C TYR A 387 9.22 -8.84 -29.76
N PRO A 388 10.33 -9.05 -29.04
CA PRO A 388 10.48 -8.60 -27.67
C PRO A 388 10.49 -7.06 -27.58
N PRO A 389 10.25 -6.48 -26.42
CA PRO A 389 10.35 -5.04 -26.19
C PRO A 389 11.82 -4.60 -26.16
N SER A 390 12.52 -4.68 -27.30
CA SER A 390 13.95 -4.45 -27.40
C SER A 390 14.34 -3.74 -28.68
N VAL A 391 15.47 -3.04 -28.64
CA VAL A 391 16.13 -2.43 -29.80
C VAL A 391 17.55 -2.97 -29.92
N THR A 392 18.04 -3.07 -31.15
CA THR A 392 19.41 -3.54 -31.46
C THR A 392 20.38 -2.40 -31.68
N THR A 393 19.87 -1.21 -31.97
CA THR A 393 20.61 0.03 -32.13
C THR A 393 20.04 1.08 -31.23
N GLY A 394 20.88 1.85 -30.59
CA GLY A 394 20.50 2.84 -29.59
C GLY A 394 21.40 2.77 -28.38
N TRP A 395 21.16 3.59 -27.41
CA TRP A 395 21.91 3.61 -26.16
C TRP A 395 20.96 3.57 -24.96
N VAL A 396 21.45 2.98 -23.88
CA VAL A 396 20.77 3.01 -22.58
C VAL A 396 20.73 4.44 -22.08
N VAL A 397 19.57 4.87 -21.61
CA VAL A 397 19.41 6.19 -20.99
C VAL A 397 20.05 6.17 -19.61
N GLU A 398 21.04 7.04 -19.39
CA GLU A 398 21.60 7.21 -18.06
C GLU A 398 20.56 7.77 -17.09
N ASN A 399 20.48 7.19 -15.92
CA ASN A 399 19.59 7.63 -14.87
C ASN A 399 20.21 7.33 -13.48
N ASP A 400 19.65 7.91 -12.42
CA ASP A 400 20.15 7.77 -11.05
C ASP A 400 19.59 6.56 -10.31
N TYR A 401 18.71 5.77 -10.93
CA TYR A 401 17.90 4.77 -10.24
C TYR A 401 18.36 3.34 -10.54
N VAL A 402 18.47 2.98 -11.80
CA VAL A 402 18.79 1.61 -12.22
C VAL A 402 19.83 1.59 -13.33
N ASP A 403 20.71 0.58 -13.28
CA ASP A 403 21.55 0.19 -14.41
C ASP A 403 20.84 -0.90 -15.18
N ILE A 404 20.80 -0.73 -16.50
CA ILE A 404 20.23 -1.68 -17.43
C ILE A 404 21.34 -2.13 -18.35
N ALA A 405 21.72 -3.40 -18.29
CA ALA A 405 22.72 -3.95 -19.20
C ALA A 405 22.06 -4.48 -20.48
N THR A 406 22.88 -4.70 -21.49
CA THR A 406 22.46 -5.35 -22.72
C THR A 406 22.00 -6.77 -22.41
N GLY A 407 20.85 -7.14 -22.95
CA GLY A 407 20.28 -8.47 -22.80
C GLY A 407 20.58 -9.38 -23.98
N SER A 408 20.13 -10.61 -23.91
CA SER A 408 20.26 -11.60 -24.98
C SER A 408 18.93 -12.29 -25.26
N ALA A 409 18.79 -12.86 -26.45
CA ALA A 409 17.68 -13.73 -26.81
C ALA A 409 18.19 -15.16 -27.00
N TYR A 410 17.38 -16.15 -26.62
CA TYR A 410 17.76 -17.56 -26.51
C TYR A 410 18.33 -18.21 -27.80
N TYR A 411 18.07 -17.70 -29.00
CA TYR A 411 18.47 -18.32 -30.27
C TYR A 411 19.53 -17.55 -31.07
N ASP A 412 20.14 -16.51 -30.48
CA ASP A 412 21.11 -15.68 -31.20
C ASP A 412 22.07 -15.00 -30.21
N ASP A 413 23.11 -15.73 -29.84
CA ASP A 413 24.12 -15.29 -28.86
C ASP A 413 24.93 -14.07 -29.34
N ASP A 414 24.88 -13.74 -30.62
CA ASP A 414 25.63 -12.63 -31.20
C ASP A 414 24.84 -11.31 -31.27
N THR A 415 23.54 -11.32 -30.96
CA THR A 415 22.70 -10.12 -31.04
C THR A 415 22.57 -9.45 -29.68
N THR A 416 23.22 -8.32 -29.52
CA THR A 416 23.05 -7.45 -28.34
C THR A 416 21.72 -6.76 -28.41
N LEU A 417 20.84 -6.98 -27.43
CA LEU A 417 19.51 -6.39 -27.31
C LEU A 417 19.44 -5.46 -26.11
N ILE A 418 18.74 -4.34 -26.28
CA ILE A 418 18.49 -3.38 -25.21
C ILE A 418 16.98 -3.29 -25.00
N PHE A 419 16.53 -3.41 -23.77
CA PHE A 419 15.11 -3.23 -23.46
C PHE A 419 14.65 -1.83 -23.82
N SER A 420 13.56 -1.75 -24.58
CA SER A 420 12.93 -0.50 -24.97
C SER A 420 11.57 -0.36 -24.30
N GLY A 421 11.50 0.50 -23.30
CA GLY A 421 10.30 0.75 -22.54
C GLY A 421 10.51 1.79 -21.45
N THR A 422 9.50 1.96 -20.60
CA THR A 422 9.54 2.84 -19.44
C THR A 422 9.33 2.03 -18.18
N MET A 423 10.17 2.23 -17.17
CA MET A 423 10.01 1.67 -15.83
C MET A 423 9.43 2.73 -14.91
N GLY A 424 8.32 2.43 -14.25
CA GLY A 424 7.82 3.21 -13.12
C GLY A 424 8.60 2.80 -11.87
N ILE A 425 9.42 3.71 -11.35
CA ILE A 425 10.20 3.50 -10.12
C ILE A 425 9.66 4.42 -9.04
N VAL A 426 9.40 3.88 -7.86
CA VAL A 426 9.13 4.67 -6.66
C VAL A 426 10.42 4.75 -5.86
N ASP A 427 10.91 5.96 -5.64
CA ASP A 427 12.05 6.24 -4.77
C ASP A 427 11.52 6.64 -3.39
N THR A 428 11.70 5.78 -2.40
CA THR A 428 11.28 6.06 -1.02
C THR A 428 12.26 6.96 -0.28
N HIS A 429 13.37 7.36 -0.92
CA HIS A 429 14.48 8.15 -0.37
C HIS A 429 15.24 7.45 0.77
N THR A 430 14.64 6.49 1.42
CA THR A 430 15.26 5.68 2.47
C THR A 430 15.04 4.19 2.20
N ALA A 431 15.95 3.34 2.63
CA ALA A 431 15.70 1.91 2.66
C ALA A 431 14.72 1.61 3.82
N ALA A 432 13.60 0.98 3.55
CA ALA A 432 12.68 0.54 4.61
C ALA A 432 13.40 -0.39 5.60
N GLY A 433 13.18 -0.20 6.89
CA GLY A 433 13.82 -0.98 7.95
C GLY A 433 13.44 -0.48 9.34
N MET A 434 13.89 -1.21 10.37
CA MET A 434 13.47 -0.97 11.75
C MET A 434 13.80 0.45 12.27
N ASP A 435 14.86 1.07 11.74
CA ASP A 435 15.33 2.40 12.16
C ASP A 435 15.26 3.44 11.01
N ASN A 436 14.63 3.09 9.89
CA ASN A 436 14.46 4.01 8.77
C ASN A 436 13.19 4.83 8.97
N VAL A 437 13.32 6.14 8.81
CA VAL A 437 12.22 7.08 8.97
C VAL A 437 11.99 7.79 7.65
N THR A 438 10.77 7.72 7.15
CA THR A 438 10.32 8.53 6.01
C THR A 438 9.50 9.70 6.55
N THR A 439 9.83 10.91 6.14
CA THR A 439 9.13 12.13 6.55
C THR A 439 8.88 13.01 5.34
N ASP A 440 7.69 13.58 5.26
CA ASP A 440 7.34 14.56 4.23
C ASP A 440 6.52 15.70 4.84
N THR A 441 6.68 16.91 4.26
CA THR A 441 5.95 18.10 4.69
C THR A 441 5.06 18.59 3.56
N LEU A 442 3.79 18.70 3.84
CA LEU A 442 2.73 18.94 2.89
C LEU A 442 1.85 20.12 3.33
N THR A 443 1.00 20.59 2.43
CA THR A 443 0.02 21.63 2.68
C THR A 443 -1.35 21.18 2.17
N VAL A 444 -2.41 21.59 2.85
CA VAL A 444 -3.79 21.46 2.35
C VAL A 444 -4.01 22.49 1.27
N ASP A 445 -3.73 22.14 0.01
CA ASP A 445 -3.64 23.09 -1.10
C ASP A 445 -4.98 23.71 -1.45
N TRP A 446 -6.06 22.92 -1.47
CA TRP A 446 -7.40 23.39 -1.82
C TRP A 446 -7.99 24.41 -0.83
N LEU A 447 -7.52 24.46 0.43
CA LEU A 447 -7.87 25.53 1.38
C LEU A 447 -7.07 26.82 1.15
N ASN A 448 -5.87 26.70 0.61
CA ASN A 448 -4.99 27.83 0.30
C ASN A 448 -5.28 28.46 -1.07
N GLU A 449 -5.96 27.74 -1.96
CA GLU A 449 -6.35 28.20 -3.28
C GLU A 449 -7.72 28.87 -3.27
N LYS A 450 -7.87 29.98 -4.03
CA LYS A 450 -9.14 30.72 -4.11
C LYS A 450 -10.31 29.85 -4.57
N GLU A 451 -10.09 29.00 -5.55
CA GLU A 451 -11.13 28.16 -6.14
C GLU A 451 -11.59 27.07 -5.17
N GLY A 452 -10.67 26.36 -4.55
CA GLY A 452 -10.97 25.32 -3.56
C GLY A 452 -11.65 25.91 -2.32
N TYR A 453 -11.11 26.99 -1.77
CA TYR A 453 -11.69 27.67 -0.61
C TYR A 453 -13.09 28.24 -0.92
N ALA A 454 -13.36 28.70 -2.14
CA ALA A 454 -14.68 29.20 -2.53
C ALA A 454 -15.78 28.14 -2.43
N GLN A 455 -15.44 26.86 -2.57
CA GLN A 455 -16.38 25.74 -2.44
C GLN A 455 -16.78 25.46 -0.98
N VAL A 456 -16.01 25.95 -0.02
CA VAL A 456 -16.36 25.79 1.40
C VAL A 456 -17.55 26.71 1.73
N LEU A 457 -18.60 26.15 2.27
CA LEU A 457 -19.80 26.91 2.67
C LEU A 457 -19.50 27.76 3.91
N ASN A 458 -20.41 28.71 4.23
CA ASN A 458 -20.39 29.39 5.54
C ASN A 458 -20.84 28.39 6.63
N GLY A 459 -20.18 28.41 7.77
CA GLY A 459 -20.49 27.56 8.90
C GLY A 459 -19.23 27.06 9.62
N ALA A 460 -19.45 26.20 10.60
CA ALA A 460 -18.38 25.50 11.28
C ALA A 460 -17.98 24.27 10.47
N HIS A 461 -16.68 24.02 10.36
CA HIS A 461 -16.12 22.94 9.57
C HIS A 461 -15.07 22.14 10.35
N THR A 462 -14.97 20.87 10.02
CA THR A 462 -13.91 19.98 10.54
C THR A 462 -13.04 19.52 9.38
N LEU A 463 -11.77 19.90 9.41
CA LEU A 463 -10.72 19.36 8.56
C LEU A 463 -10.18 18.08 9.20
N THR A 464 -10.08 17.00 8.44
CA THR A 464 -9.47 15.74 8.86
C THR A 464 -8.39 15.34 7.86
N LEU A 465 -7.21 15.03 8.37
CA LEU A 465 -6.10 14.43 7.63
C LEU A 465 -5.97 12.99 8.11
N THR A 466 -6.30 12.02 7.26
CA THR A 466 -6.10 10.60 7.53
C THR A 466 -4.81 10.15 6.85
N VAL A 467 -3.81 9.75 7.62
CA VAL A 467 -2.51 9.26 7.13
C VAL A 467 -2.44 7.77 7.33
N SER A 468 -2.13 7.01 6.28
CA SER A 468 -2.03 5.55 6.30
C SER A 468 -0.78 5.07 5.57
N ASP A 469 -0.10 4.09 6.17
CA ASP A 469 1.00 3.32 5.58
C ASP A 469 0.51 2.03 4.88
N GLY A 470 -0.82 1.84 4.76
CA GLY A 470 -1.44 0.62 4.23
C GLY A 470 -1.60 -0.51 5.27
N ILE A 471 -1.04 -0.37 6.46
CA ILE A 471 -1.14 -1.33 7.59
C ILE A 471 -1.90 -0.69 8.75
N SER A 472 -1.57 0.56 9.05
CA SER A 472 -2.21 1.36 10.10
C SER A 472 -2.64 2.73 9.55
N SER A 473 -3.42 3.46 10.32
CA SER A 473 -3.77 4.84 10.00
C SER A 473 -3.90 5.69 11.26
N VAL A 474 -3.64 6.98 11.10
CA VAL A 474 -3.81 8.00 12.13
C VAL A 474 -4.57 9.19 11.57
N ASP A 475 -5.47 9.76 12.36
CA ASP A 475 -6.21 10.98 12.02
C ASP A 475 -5.66 12.17 12.81
N TRP A 476 -5.48 13.29 12.10
CA TRP A 476 -5.33 14.61 12.68
C TRP A 476 -6.53 15.46 12.29
N THR A 477 -7.07 16.24 13.23
CA THR A 477 -8.25 17.05 13.00
C THR A 477 -8.03 18.49 13.41
N ALA A 478 -8.72 19.41 12.74
CA ALA A 478 -8.84 20.80 13.17
C ALA A 478 -10.22 21.34 12.82
N THR A 479 -10.67 22.34 13.58
CA THR A 479 -11.93 23.02 13.31
C THR A 479 -11.72 24.47 12.94
N PHE A 480 -12.55 24.99 12.05
CA PHE A 480 -12.59 26.41 11.73
C PHE A 480 -14.03 26.85 11.38
N THR A 481 -14.26 28.13 11.40
CA THR A 481 -15.54 28.70 10.99
C THR A 481 -15.34 29.63 9.81
N LYS A 482 -16.09 29.44 8.72
CA LYS A 482 -16.20 30.40 7.64
C LYS A 482 -17.44 31.25 7.85
N ASN A 483 -17.27 32.58 7.91
CA ASN A 483 -18.35 33.50 8.18
C ASN A 483 -18.26 34.74 7.28
N ILE A 484 -18.36 34.50 5.97
CA ILE A 484 -18.39 35.60 5.00
C ILE A 484 -19.77 36.23 5.03
N THR A 485 -19.84 37.47 5.50
CA THR A 485 -21.07 38.21 5.58
C THR A 485 -21.32 39.09 4.36
N VAL A 486 -20.28 39.44 3.62
CA VAL A 486 -20.33 40.27 2.41
C VAL A 486 -19.43 39.73 1.32
N THR A 487 -19.98 39.52 0.14
CA THR A 487 -19.23 39.16 -1.06
C THR A 487 -19.28 40.28 -2.08
N ARG A 488 -18.13 40.58 -2.71
CA ARG A 488 -18.03 41.56 -3.79
C ARG A 488 -17.41 40.91 -5.02
N VAL A 489 -18.06 41.13 -6.17
CA VAL A 489 -17.59 40.58 -7.47
C VAL A 489 -17.53 41.73 -8.46
N SER A 490 -16.44 41.77 -9.23
CA SER A 490 -16.26 42.72 -10.35
C SER A 490 -15.42 42.07 -11.45
N LEU A 491 -15.46 42.59 -12.67
CA LEU A 491 -14.51 42.14 -13.70
C LEU A 491 -13.09 42.59 -13.33
N THR A 492 -12.14 41.70 -13.49
CA THR A 492 -10.70 41.99 -13.29
C THR A 492 -10.20 43.00 -14.34
N ALA A 493 -10.68 42.86 -15.59
CA ALA A 493 -10.43 43.78 -16.68
C ALA A 493 -11.77 44.26 -17.27
N PRO A 494 -11.95 45.55 -17.48
CA PRO A 494 -13.15 46.09 -18.14
C PRO A 494 -13.33 45.54 -19.57
N LEU A 495 -14.57 45.38 -19.98
CA LEU A 495 -14.93 45.07 -21.37
C LEU A 495 -14.97 46.33 -22.19
N THR A 496 -14.04 46.49 -23.15
CA THR A 496 -13.95 47.64 -24.05
C THR A 496 -15.01 47.59 -25.17
N ALA A 497 -15.52 48.74 -25.57
CA ALA A 497 -16.42 48.89 -26.71
C ALA A 497 -15.96 50.02 -27.63
N ASP A 498 -16.22 49.85 -28.91
CA ASP A 498 -15.84 50.85 -29.93
C ASP A 498 -16.79 52.05 -29.93
N ASP A 499 -18.04 51.81 -29.52
CA ASP A 499 -19.11 52.84 -29.43
C ASP A 499 -19.59 53.00 -28.00
N ILE A 500 -20.45 54.01 -27.78
CA ILE A 500 -21.08 54.29 -26.49
C ILE A 500 -21.90 53.10 -26.03
N ILE A 501 -21.64 52.66 -24.80
CA ILE A 501 -22.47 51.64 -24.13
C ILE A 501 -23.63 52.34 -23.46
N THR A 502 -24.84 52.11 -23.94
CA THR A 502 -26.06 52.78 -23.47
C THR A 502 -26.90 51.92 -22.52
N VAL A 503 -26.75 50.60 -22.63
CA VAL A 503 -27.51 49.65 -21.83
C VAL A 503 -26.63 48.49 -21.38
N ALA A 504 -26.98 47.91 -20.24
CA ALA A 504 -26.42 46.64 -19.80
C ALA A 504 -27.51 45.77 -19.15
N ALA A 505 -27.47 44.47 -19.42
CA ALA A 505 -28.29 43.49 -18.74
C ALA A 505 -27.41 42.39 -18.16
N LEU A 506 -27.58 42.09 -16.85
CA LEU A 506 -26.87 41.03 -16.16
C LEU A 506 -27.85 39.98 -15.63
N THR A 507 -27.44 38.75 -15.70
CA THR A 507 -28.06 37.60 -15.02
C THR A 507 -27.09 37.04 -14.02
N MET A 508 -27.52 36.83 -12.81
CA MET A 508 -26.76 36.15 -11.75
C MET A 508 -27.49 34.87 -11.39
N GLU A 509 -26.75 33.77 -11.35
CA GLU A 509 -27.25 32.48 -10.88
C GLU A 509 -26.58 32.12 -9.56
N GLY A 510 -27.33 31.43 -8.68
CA GLY A 510 -26.85 31.07 -7.36
C GLY A 510 -27.96 30.73 -6.38
N SER A 511 -27.73 30.97 -5.11
CA SER A 511 -28.72 30.89 -4.04
C SER A 511 -28.86 32.28 -3.41
N PHE A 512 -30.07 32.84 -3.49
CA PHE A 512 -30.38 34.20 -3.03
C PHE A 512 -31.42 34.14 -1.92
N PRO A 513 -31.03 34.06 -0.63
CA PRO A 513 -31.95 34.11 0.51
C PRO A 513 -32.79 35.41 0.48
N LYS A 514 -34.05 35.34 0.91
CA LYS A 514 -35.02 36.44 0.80
C LYS A 514 -34.63 37.73 1.54
N ASP A 515 -33.84 37.62 2.61
CA ASP A 515 -33.38 38.74 3.42
C ASP A 515 -31.95 39.20 3.04
N MET A 516 -31.33 38.60 2.03
CA MET A 516 -30.06 39.06 1.50
C MET A 516 -30.19 40.42 0.83
N SER A 517 -29.26 41.31 1.10
CA SER A 517 -29.17 42.55 0.32
C SER A 517 -28.26 42.37 -0.88
N LEU A 518 -28.74 42.78 -2.05
CA LEU A 518 -28.00 42.77 -3.29
C LEU A 518 -27.89 44.18 -3.84
N THR A 519 -26.67 44.67 -4.03
CA THR A 519 -26.39 45.97 -4.64
C THR A 519 -25.59 45.74 -5.91
N VAL A 520 -26.03 46.33 -7.00
CA VAL A 520 -25.35 46.29 -8.29
C VAL A 520 -25.03 47.70 -8.74
N GLU A 521 -23.76 47.96 -9.03
CA GLU A 521 -23.26 49.19 -9.61
C GLU A 521 -22.64 48.87 -10.97
N LEU A 522 -22.97 49.67 -11.96
CA LEU A 522 -22.47 49.51 -13.33
C LEU A 522 -21.76 50.77 -13.78
N THR A 523 -20.76 50.62 -14.64
CA THR A 523 -20.08 51.73 -15.30
C THR A 523 -19.87 51.41 -16.76
N ASN A 524 -19.99 52.41 -17.64
CA ASN A 524 -19.69 52.34 -19.07
C ASN A 524 -18.42 53.10 -19.46
N ASN A 525 -17.71 53.71 -18.50
CA ASN A 525 -16.46 54.41 -18.68
C ASN A 525 -15.34 53.90 -17.73
N ALA A 526 -15.26 52.61 -17.59
CA ALA A 526 -14.38 51.94 -16.63
C ALA A 526 -12.88 52.20 -16.79
N LEU A 527 -12.44 52.72 -17.97
CA LEU A 527 -11.03 53.06 -18.24
C LEU A 527 -10.68 54.50 -17.80
N ASP A 528 -11.66 55.33 -17.45
CA ASP A 528 -11.41 56.68 -16.97
C ASP A 528 -10.71 56.67 -15.61
N GLU A 529 -9.95 57.69 -15.27
CA GLU A 529 -9.28 57.80 -13.95
C GLU A 529 -10.29 57.81 -12.80
N THR A 530 -11.49 58.39 -13.05
CA THR A 530 -12.62 58.42 -12.13
C THR A 530 -13.87 57.91 -12.85
N PRO A 531 -14.09 56.58 -12.93
CA PRO A 531 -15.27 56.04 -13.60
C PRO A 531 -16.56 56.46 -12.89
N VAL A 532 -17.59 56.74 -13.67
CA VAL A 532 -18.92 57.01 -13.16
C VAL A 532 -19.62 55.68 -12.88
N TRP A 533 -19.90 55.42 -11.62
CA TRP A 533 -20.63 54.20 -11.20
C TRP A 533 -22.09 54.55 -10.95
N GLU A 534 -22.99 53.86 -11.64
CA GLU A 534 -24.42 54.02 -11.53
C GLU A 534 -25.02 52.83 -10.77
N THR A 535 -25.73 53.12 -9.66
CA THR A 535 -26.38 52.09 -8.85
C THR A 535 -27.67 51.66 -9.52
N VAL A 536 -27.87 50.37 -9.72
CA VAL A 536 -29.09 49.80 -10.26
C VAL A 536 -30.16 49.73 -9.16
N THR A 537 -31.30 50.34 -9.40
CA THR A 537 -32.40 50.40 -8.43
C THR A 537 -33.46 49.34 -8.62
N ASP A 538 -33.54 48.74 -9.82
CA ASP A 538 -34.50 47.66 -10.13
C ASP A 538 -33.75 46.34 -10.32
N ILE A 539 -33.61 45.62 -9.23
CA ILE A 539 -33.01 44.27 -9.22
C ILE A 539 -34.13 43.26 -9.00
N GLN A 540 -34.41 42.45 -10.02
CA GLN A 540 -35.39 41.37 -9.90
C GLN A 540 -34.69 40.09 -9.41
N SER A 541 -34.93 39.72 -8.16
CA SER A 541 -34.30 38.51 -7.56
C SER A 541 -35.36 37.47 -7.18
N GLY A 542 -35.08 36.20 -7.56
CA GLY A 542 -35.75 35.01 -7.06
C GLY A 542 -34.77 34.15 -6.25
N GLU A 543 -35.18 32.96 -5.81
CA GLU A 543 -34.37 32.12 -4.94
C GLU A 543 -33.09 31.59 -5.62
N SER A 544 -33.07 31.46 -6.96
CA SER A 544 -31.95 30.90 -7.72
C SER A 544 -31.36 31.81 -8.80
N ARG A 545 -32.01 32.95 -9.07
CA ARG A 545 -31.59 33.91 -10.10
C ARG A 545 -31.91 35.33 -9.71
N ALA A 546 -31.03 36.26 -10.14
CA ALA A 546 -31.28 37.68 -10.08
C ALA A 546 -31.01 38.30 -11.46
N PHE A 547 -31.83 39.28 -11.85
CA PHE A 547 -31.72 39.97 -13.14
C PHE A 547 -31.56 41.46 -12.89
N VAL A 548 -30.76 42.09 -13.75
CA VAL A 548 -30.51 43.51 -13.78
C VAL A 548 -30.64 43.99 -15.21
N HIS A 549 -31.38 45.04 -15.41
CA HIS A 549 -31.40 45.82 -16.63
C HIS A 549 -31.12 47.26 -16.29
N HIS A 550 -30.16 47.90 -16.96
CA HIS A 550 -29.77 49.29 -16.69
C HIS A 550 -29.54 50.06 -17.97
N SER A 551 -30.06 51.27 -18.03
CA SER A 551 -29.76 52.24 -19.06
C SER A 551 -28.85 53.30 -18.47
N PHE A 552 -27.66 53.48 -19.05
CA PHE A 552 -26.69 54.44 -18.53
C PHE A 552 -27.12 55.89 -18.75
N ALA A 553 -27.02 56.67 -17.71
CA ALA A 553 -27.15 58.13 -17.76
C ALA A 553 -25.85 58.78 -18.23
N ASN A 554 -24.70 58.15 -17.95
CA ASN A 554 -23.40 58.62 -18.41
C ASN A 554 -23.22 58.43 -19.94
N THR A 555 -22.95 59.53 -20.68
CA THR A 555 -22.75 59.54 -22.14
C THR A 555 -21.33 59.92 -22.54
N THR A 556 -20.39 59.99 -21.60
CA THR A 556 -19.02 60.45 -21.83
C THR A 556 -17.98 59.47 -21.32
N ALA A 557 -16.88 59.31 -22.05
CA ALA A 557 -15.72 58.51 -21.67
C ALA A 557 -14.45 59.17 -22.18
N ALA A 558 -13.58 59.60 -21.27
CA ALA A 558 -12.33 60.28 -21.64
C ALA A 558 -11.28 59.33 -22.27
N ARG A 559 -11.36 58.04 -21.94
CA ARG A 559 -10.41 56.99 -22.41
C ARG A 559 -11.10 55.90 -23.24
N GLY A 560 -12.28 56.22 -23.79
CA GLY A 560 -13.09 55.23 -24.51
C GLY A 560 -14.07 54.48 -23.63
N PHE A 561 -15.16 54.00 -24.24
CA PHE A 561 -16.20 53.29 -23.50
C PHE A 561 -15.71 51.88 -23.12
N ALA A 562 -15.93 51.56 -21.85
CA ALA A 562 -15.59 50.23 -21.30
C ALA A 562 -16.53 49.93 -20.15
N PHE A 563 -17.07 48.73 -20.16
CA PHE A 563 -18.01 48.24 -19.16
C PHE A 563 -17.29 47.54 -18.00
N ASN A 564 -17.76 47.81 -16.80
CA ASN A 564 -17.48 46.98 -15.64
C ASN A 564 -18.72 46.97 -14.70
N PHE A 565 -18.75 46.00 -13.79
CA PHE A 565 -19.79 45.94 -12.76
C PHE A 565 -19.18 45.73 -11.37
N ARG A 566 -19.92 46.08 -10.35
CA ARG A 566 -19.69 45.71 -8.96
C ARG A 566 -20.97 45.11 -8.42
N VAL A 567 -20.92 43.84 -8.07
CA VAL A 567 -22.01 43.17 -7.38
C VAL A 567 -21.60 42.98 -5.94
N THR A 568 -22.35 43.53 -5.01
CA THR A 568 -22.17 43.35 -3.58
C THR A 568 -23.40 42.63 -3.02
N ALA A 569 -23.16 41.44 -2.48
CA ALA A 569 -24.19 40.66 -1.80
C ALA A 569 -23.84 40.55 -0.31
N ALA A 570 -24.78 40.97 0.55
CA ALA A 570 -24.60 40.87 2.00
C ALA A 570 -25.68 39.98 2.60
N ARG A 571 -25.27 39.13 3.54
CA ARG A 571 -26.15 38.22 4.27
C ARG A 571 -27.11 38.97 5.14
N GLY A 572 -28.37 38.57 5.17
CA GLY A 572 -29.41 39.15 5.98
C GLY A 572 -29.39 38.73 7.45
N GLU A 573 -30.32 39.25 8.23
CA GLU A 573 -30.43 39.01 9.68
C GLU A 573 -30.73 37.55 10.04
N SER A 574 -31.35 36.79 9.14
CA SER A 574 -31.60 35.36 9.35
C SER A 574 -30.31 34.54 9.47
N GLY A 575 -29.18 35.09 9.02
CA GLY A 575 -27.92 34.40 9.00
C GLY A 575 -27.80 33.31 7.92
N VAL A 576 -28.83 33.10 7.09
CA VAL A 576 -28.81 32.14 5.99
C VAL A 576 -27.82 32.61 4.93
N GLY A 577 -26.83 31.78 4.61
CA GLY A 577 -25.85 32.10 3.58
C GLY A 577 -26.41 31.84 2.17
N GLY A 578 -25.93 32.64 1.20
CA GLY A 578 -26.17 32.42 -0.21
C GLY A 578 -24.85 32.25 -0.98
N ASN A 579 -24.96 32.04 -2.30
CA ASN A 579 -23.81 32.01 -3.20
C ASN A 579 -24.18 32.65 -4.55
N ILE A 580 -23.17 33.08 -5.27
CA ILE A 580 -23.26 33.43 -6.70
C ILE A 580 -22.35 32.46 -7.45
N THR A 581 -22.95 31.66 -8.31
CA THR A 581 -22.22 30.63 -9.09
C THR A 581 -21.85 31.12 -10.49
N MET A 582 -22.62 32.06 -11.04
CA MET A 582 -22.40 32.62 -12.36
C MET A 582 -22.89 34.07 -12.45
N ILE A 583 -22.17 34.92 -13.15
CA ILE A 583 -22.63 36.21 -13.64
C ILE A 583 -22.41 36.26 -15.14
N GLY A 584 -23.47 36.42 -15.89
CA GLY A 584 -23.43 36.60 -17.33
C GLY A 584 -24.23 37.81 -17.76
N GLY A 585 -24.02 38.33 -18.96
CA GLY A 585 -24.77 39.47 -19.43
C GLY A 585 -24.46 39.92 -20.83
N VAL A 586 -25.13 40.99 -21.25
CA VAL A 586 -24.94 41.68 -22.53
C VAL A 586 -24.84 43.16 -22.30
N ILE A 587 -24.07 43.84 -23.13
CA ILE A 587 -23.96 45.32 -23.21
C ILE A 587 -24.30 45.78 -24.61
N GLY A 588 -24.88 46.96 -24.76
CA GLY A 588 -25.25 47.53 -26.07
C GLY A 588 -25.37 49.04 -26.07
#